data_7bb8179c4e823b7539991e25c7393ceb
#
_entry.id   7bb8179c4e823b7539991e25c7393ceb
#
_cell.length_a   1.000
_cell.length_b   1.000
_cell.length_c   1.000
_cell.angle_alpha   90.00
_cell.angle_beta   90.00
_cell.angle_gamma   90.00
#
_symmetry.space_group_name_H-M   'P 1'
#
loop_
_entity.id
_entity.type
_entity.pdbx_description
1 polymer ?
#
loop_
_entity_poly.entity_id
_entity_poly.type
_entity_poly.pdbx_seq_one_letter_code
_entity_poly.pdbx_strand_id
1 'polypeptide(L)'
;MAVSFDRVAGIYDATRWSGVPPEIMKTLLNTMKGLFTGCRTVLDVGIGTGRFAEYLNDSGFNIVGIDVSLSMMGKAREKRLQKLVQGDGHHLPFRDRAFDGAIMIHVLHLVHDWARVVGEVGRVTRKVIVAEVEGGVGFSPRARYLELRKEMGYPLDRFNDGEAGLRRMVPPKIVKLVGDYWTDVDVHEEIDSFDKRNSSVSWGIPAEVNNRIIQRLHSENPEKTVRRREIVEAVGWDPTQLRHRNAQTKIN
;
A
#
# COMPACT_ATOMS: atom_id res chain seq x y z
N MET A 1 9.71 -12.24 6.29
CA MET A 1 9.39 -12.42 4.85
C MET A 1 8.21 -11.54 4.49
N ALA A 2 8.25 -10.87 3.35
CA ALA A 2 7.12 -10.08 2.84
C ALA A 2 5.94 -10.97 2.43
N VAL A 3 4.74 -10.42 2.43
CA VAL A 3 3.52 -11.12 2.00
C VAL A 3 3.46 -11.17 0.48
N SER A 4 3.37 -12.37 -0.12
CA SER A 4 3.16 -12.51 -1.57
C SER A 4 1.67 -12.44 -1.92
N PHE A 5 1.35 -11.65 -2.95
CA PHE A 5 0.02 -11.50 -3.53
C PHE A 5 -0.20 -12.35 -4.79
N ASP A 6 0.63 -13.34 -5.06
CA ASP A 6 0.54 -14.19 -6.26
C ASP A 6 -0.85 -14.75 -6.54
N ARG A 7 -1.55 -15.18 -5.49
CA ARG A 7 -2.90 -15.79 -5.59
C ARG A 7 -4.01 -14.87 -6.08
N VAL A 8 -3.82 -13.54 -5.94
CA VAL A 8 -4.84 -12.55 -6.30
C VAL A 8 -4.39 -11.62 -7.44
N ALA A 9 -3.22 -11.87 -8.03
CA ALA A 9 -2.66 -11.02 -9.08
C ALA A 9 -3.63 -10.79 -10.26
N GLY A 10 -4.42 -11.81 -10.62
CA GLY A 10 -5.38 -11.73 -11.73
C GLY A 10 -6.58 -10.82 -11.49
N ILE A 11 -6.96 -10.58 -10.24
CA ILE A 11 -8.14 -9.79 -9.85
C ILE A 11 -7.77 -8.50 -9.11
N TYR A 12 -6.48 -8.28 -8.83
CA TYR A 12 -6.03 -7.23 -7.94
C TYR A 12 -6.46 -5.83 -8.39
N ASP A 13 -6.25 -5.50 -9.66
CA ASP A 13 -6.59 -4.18 -10.20
C ASP A 13 -8.10 -3.93 -10.23
N ALA A 14 -8.90 -4.97 -10.47
CA ALA A 14 -10.35 -4.88 -10.50
C ALA A 14 -10.96 -4.70 -9.10
N THR A 15 -10.28 -5.17 -8.05
CA THR A 15 -10.80 -5.13 -6.67
C THR A 15 -10.25 -3.96 -5.85
N ARG A 16 -9.20 -3.31 -6.33
CA ARG A 16 -8.58 -2.17 -5.63
C ARG A 16 -8.99 -0.86 -6.29
N TRP A 17 -9.39 0.09 -5.47
CA TRP A 17 -9.79 1.43 -5.90
C TRP A 17 -11.06 1.50 -6.75
N SER A 18 -11.86 0.43 -6.79
CA SER A 18 -13.14 0.41 -7.52
C SER A 18 -14.13 1.48 -7.02
N GLY A 19 -14.01 1.90 -5.75
CA GLY A 19 -14.85 2.93 -5.14
C GLY A 19 -14.31 4.37 -5.24
N VAL A 20 -13.11 4.58 -5.81
CA VAL A 20 -12.54 5.93 -5.94
C VAL A 20 -13.08 6.61 -7.19
N PRO A 21 -13.71 7.81 -7.07
CA PRO A 21 -14.19 8.54 -8.23
C PRO A 21 -13.09 8.82 -9.26
N PRO A 22 -13.36 8.70 -10.57
CA PRO A 22 -12.36 8.88 -11.64
C PRO A 22 -11.64 10.23 -11.58
N GLU A 23 -12.31 11.29 -11.19
CA GLU A 23 -11.76 12.63 -11.04
C GLU A 23 -10.75 12.70 -9.87
N ILE A 24 -11.01 12.00 -8.77
CA ILE A 24 -10.09 11.90 -7.63
C ILE A 24 -8.86 11.10 -8.06
N MET A 25 -9.05 9.98 -8.76
CA MET A 25 -7.93 9.19 -9.29
C MET A 25 -7.07 10.03 -10.24
N LYS A 26 -7.68 10.77 -11.15
CA LYS A 26 -6.97 11.67 -12.07
C LYS A 26 -6.19 12.73 -11.31
N THR A 27 -6.78 13.32 -10.28
CA THR A 27 -6.14 14.34 -9.43
C THR A 27 -4.96 13.73 -8.67
N LEU A 28 -5.11 12.51 -8.14
CA LEU A 28 -4.05 11.78 -7.47
C LEU A 28 -2.84 11.54 -8.38
N LEU A 29 -3.09 10.99 -9.57
CA LEU A 29 -2.03 10.71 -10.54
C LEU A 29 -1.29 11.98 -10.97
N ASN A 30 -2.03 13.07 -11.22
CA ASN A 30 -1.42 14.36 -11.54
C ASN A 30 -0.63 14.94 -10.36
N THR A 31 -1.12 14.79 -9.14
CA THR A 31 -0.41 15.20 -7.92
C THR A 31 0.90 14.44 -7.78
N MET A 32 0.87 13.11 -7.94
CA MET A 32 2.07 12.28 -7.92
C MET A 32 3.08 12.69 -8.99
N LYS A 33 2.64 12.91 -10.23
CA LYS A 33 3.48 13.45 -11.30
C LYS A 33 4.14 14.77 -10.89
N GLY A 34 3.39 15.67 -10.27
CA GLY A 34 3.89 16.96 -9.77
C GLY A 34 4.94 16.80 -8.68
N LEU A 35 4.79 15.82 -7.77
CA LEU A 35 5.75 15.54 -6.71
C LEU A 35 7.10 15.05 -7.26
N PHE A 36 7.13 14.44 -8.44
CA PHE A 36 8.34 13.98 -9.12
C PHE A 36 8.89 15.00 -10.14
N THR A 37 8.45 16.26 -10.09
CA THR A 37 9.01 17.32 -10.96
C THR A 37 10.52 17.40 -10.77
N GLY A 38 11.26 17.39 -11.88
CA GLY A 38 12.74 17.39 -11.87
C GLY A 38 13.36 16.01 -11.56
N CYS A 39 12.57 14.96 -11.42
CA CYS A 39 13.05 13.57 -11.40
C CYS A 39 13.06 13.01 -12.82
N ARG A 40 14.01 12.12 -13.11
CA ARG A 40 14.06 11.33 -14.34
C ARG A 40 13.84 9.85 -14.05
N THR A 41 14.39 9.37 -12.94
CA THR A 41 14.36 7.97 -12.54
C THR A 41 13.59 7.82 -11.23
N VAL A 42 12.61 6.93 -11.21
CA VAL A 42 11.78 6.64 -10.03
C VAL A 42 11.80 5.14 -9.74
N LEU A 43 12.09 4.78 -8.49
CA LEU A 43 11.98 3.41 -8.00
C LEU A 43 10.57 3.19 -7.44
N ASP A 44 9.91 2.11 -7.85
CA ASP A 44 8.65 1.65 -7.26
C ASP A 44 8.92 0.39 -6.43
N VAL A 45 8.84 0.53 -5.09
CA VAL A 45 9.07 -0.56 -4.14
C VAL A 45 7.75 -1.22 -3.78
N GLY A 46 7.64 -2.53 -4.03
CA GLY A 46 6.38 -3.23 -4.02
C GLY A 46 5.50 -2.84 -5.20
N ILE A 47 6.10 -2.80 -6.41
CA ILE A 47 5.42 -2.33 -7.64
C ILE A 47 4.10 -3.06 -7.92
N GLY A 48 3.97 -4.32 -7.47
CA GLY A 48 2.77 -5.11 -7.68
C GLY A 48 2.41 -5.22 -9.16
N THR A 49 1.17 -4.85 -9.49
CA THR A 49 0.66 -4.81 -10.87
C THR A 49 1.08 -3.56 -11.64
N GLY A 50 1.83 -2.64 -11.01
CA GLY A 50 2.38 -1.45 -11.68
C GLY A 50 1.39 -0.31 -11.92
N ARG A 51 0.31 -0.21 -11.16
CA ARG A 51 -0.75 0.78 -11.40
C ARG A 51 -0.27 2.23 -11.41
N PHE A 52 0.50 2.64 -10.40
CA PHE A 52 1.07 3.99 -10.34
C PHE A 52 2.27 4.13 -11.29
N ALA A 53 3.06 3.05 -11.40
CA ALA A 53 4.21 3.00 -12.28
C ALA A 53 3.84 3.18 -13.75
N GLU A 54 2.74 2.57 -14.21
CA GLU A 54 2.22 2.71 -15.58
C GLU A 54 1.99 4.19 -15.92
N TYR A 55 1.22 4.90 -15.09
CA TYR A 55 0.93 6.30 -15.32
C TYR A 55 2.19 7.19 -15.33
N LEU A 56 3.10 6.96 -14.39
CA LEU A 56 4.35 7.71 -14.34
C LEU A 56 5.25 7.40 -15.53
N ASN A 57 5.31 6.13 -15.95
CA ASN A 57 6.04 5.72 -17.15
C ASN A 57 5.51 6.40 -18.41
N ASP A 58 4.18 6.43 -18.59
CA ASP A 58 3.51 7.11 -19.71
C ASP A 58 3.68 8.63 -19.66
N SER A 59 3.94 9.17 -18.46
CA SER A 59 4.28 10.58 -18.25
C SER A 59 5.75 10.89 -18.51
N GLY A 60 6.56 9.93 -18.96
CA GLY A 60 7.96 10.11 -19.36
C GLY A 60 8.99 9.86 -18.26
N PHE A 61 8.60 9.35 -17.09
CA PHE A 61 9.55 8.93 -16.06
C PHE A 61 10.14 7.55 -16.40
N ASN A 62 11.42 7.37 -16.10
CA ASN A 62 12.06 6.07 -16.21
C ASN A 62 11.83 5.29 -14.92
N ILE A 63 10.87 4.37 -14.94
CA ILE A 63 10.47 3.58 -13.77
C ILE A 63 11.28 2.29 -13.69
N VAL A 64 11.74 1.98 -12.48
CA VAL A 64 12.28 0.67 -12.10
C VAL A 64 11.41 0.13 -10.99
N GLY A 65 10.86 -1.08 -11.15
CA GLY A 65 10.02 -1.71 -10.14
C GLY A 65 10.74 -2.85 -9.43
N ILE A 66 10.48 -3.01 -8.13
CA ILE A 66 10.93 -4.17 -7.36
C ILE A 66 9.76 -4.76 -6.59
N ASP A 67 9.61 -6.07 -6.62
CA ASP A 67 8.59 -6.81 -5.87
C ASP A 67 9.08 -8.24 -5.58
N VAL A 68 8.54 -8.85 -4.53
CA VAL A 68 8.80 -10.26 -4.20
C VAL A 68 7.97 -11.20 -5.07
N SER A 69 6.83 -10.74 -5.60
CA SER A 69 5.84 -11.50 -6.35
C SER A 69 6.09 -11.44 -7.87
N LEU A 70 6.47 -12.56 -8.45
CA LEU A 70 6.61 -12.69 -9.91
C LEU A 70 5.27 -12.57 -10.64
N SER A 71 4.19 -13.09 -10.07
CA SER A 71 2.85 -13.04 -10.67
C SER A 71 2.33 -11.60 -10.75
N MET A 72 2.55 -10.80 -9.70
CA MET A 72 2.20 -9.38 -9.71
C MET A 72 3.03 -8.62 -10.75
N MET A 73 4.34 -8.84 -10.79
CA MET A 73 5.21 -8.22 -11.81
C MET A 73 4.88 -8.69 -13.23
N GLY A 74 4.33 -9.90 -13.40
CA GLY A 74 3.77 -10.35 -14.67
C GLY A 74 2.70 -9.40 -15.19
N LYS A 75 1.79 -8.95 -14.32
CA LYS A 75 0.77 -7.95 -14.65
C LYS A 75 1.37 -6.57 -14.97
N ALA A 76 2.43 -6.19 -14.26
CA ALA A 76 3.14 -4.95 -14.57
C ALA A 76 3.81 -5.00 -15.97
N ARG A 77 4.33 -6.16 -16.40
CA ARG A 77 4.85 -6.34 -17.77
C ARG A 77 3.78 -6.19 -18.84
N GLU A 78 2.55 -6.68 -18.60
CA GLU A 78 1.42 -6.48 -19.51
C GLU A 78 1.15 -4.97 -19.74
N LYS A 79 1.46 -4.13 -18.76
CA LYS A 79 1.38 -2.65 -18.82
C LYS A 79 2.65 -1.98 -19.36
N ARG A 80 3.49 -2.71 -20.08
CA ARG A 80 4.74 -2.22 -20.71
C ARG A 80 5.84 -1.77 -19.75
N LEU A 81 5.76 -2.14 -18.49
CA LEU A 81 6.82 -1.89 -17.51
C LEU A 81 7.91 -2.97 -17.68
N GLN A 82 9.08 -2.59 -18.20
CA GLN A 82 10.13 -3.53 -18.60
C GLN A 82 11.25 -3.68 -17.55
N LYS A 83 11.48 -2.67 -16.72
CA LYS A 83 12.58 -2.64 -15.77
C LYS A 83 12.11 -3.15 -14.40
N LEU A 84 11.95 -4.46 -14.29
CA LEU A 84 11.42 -5.14 -13.12
C LEU A 84 12.48 -6.06 -12.51
N VAL A 85 12.65 -5.96 -11.19
CA VAL A 85 13.60 -6.74 -10.40
C VAL A 85 12.81 -7.53 -9.36
N GLN A 86 13.01 -8.85 -9.30
CA GLN A 86 12.49 -9.62 -8.18
C GLN A 86 13.41 -9.42 -6.98
N GLY A 87 12.87 -8.96 -5.84
CA GLY A 87 13.68 -8.71 -4.65
C GLY A 87 12.88 -8.24 -3.45
N ASP A 88 13.56 -8.19 -2.33
CA ASP A 88 13.00 -7.78 -1.03
C ASP A 88 13.42 -6.35 -0.72
N GLY A 89 12.44 -5.51 -0.36
CA GLY A 89 12.66 -4.11 0.02
C GLY A 89 13.60 -3.89 1.20
N HIS A 90 13.81 -4.93 2.04
CA HIS A 90 14.77 -4.87 3.15
C HIS A 90 16.24 -4.84 2.70
N HIS A 91 16.53 -5.19 1.43
CA HIS A 91 17.87 -5.24 0.85
C HIS A 91 17.79 -4.87 -0.62
N LEU A 92 17.71 -3.59 -0.91
CA LEU A 92 17.59 -3.12 -2.29
C LEU A 92 18.90 -3.31 -3.05
N PRO A 93 18.92 -4.04 -4.20
CA PRO A 93 20.12 -4.34 -4.96
C PRO A 93 20.60 -3.15 -5.81
N PHE A 94 20.49 -1.95 -5.27
CA PHE A 94 20.85 -0.72 -5.95
C PHE A 94 21.89 0.06 -5.14
N ARG A 95 22.77 0.76 -5.85
CA ARG A 95 23.75 1.66 -5.22
C ARG A 95 23.05 2.84 -4.54
N ASP A 96 23.75 3.46 -3.61
CA ASP A 96 23.30 4.69 -2.97
C ASP A 96 22.93 5.73 -3.99
N ARG A 97 21.83 6.45 -3.74
CA ARG A 97 21.37 7.56 -4.55
C ARG A 97 21.20 7.22 -6.05
N ALA A 98 20.81 5.99 -6.36
CA ALA A 98 20.61 5.53 -7.74
C ALA A 98 19.43 6.20 -8.43
N PHE A 99 18.38 6.55 -7.67
CA PHE A 99 17.13 7.08 -8.19
C PHE A 99 16.90 8.53 -7.77
N ASP A 100 16.20 9.29 -8.60
CA ASP A 100 15.80 10.66 -8.25
C ASP A 100 14.67 10.65 -7.24
N GLY A 101 13.68 9.78 -7.43
CA GLY A 101 12.52 9.60 -6.57
C GLY A 101 12.22 8.13 -6.27
N ALA A 102 11.35 7.89 -5.29
CA ALA A 102 10.81 6.57 -5.00
C ALA A 102 9.34 6.64 -4.57
N ILE A 103 8.60 5.56 -4.83
CA ILE A 103 7.25 5.32 -4.30
C ILE A 103 7.24 4.00 -3.51
N MET A 104 6.44 3.96 -2.43
CA MET A 104 6.20 2.79 -1.58
C MET A 104 4.73 2.81 -1.13
N ILE A 105 3.80 2.56 -2.05
CA ILE A 105 2.37 2.69 -1.75
C ILE A 105 1.80 1.33 -1.41
N HIS A 106 1.13 1.21 -0.25
CA HIS A 106 0.56 -0.03 0.27
C HIS A 106 1.57 -1.16 0.50
N VAL A 107 2.77 -0.84 0.96
CA VAL A 107 3.87 -1.80 1.17
C VAL A 107 4.25 -1.96 2.63
N LEU A 108 4.39 -0.86 3.36
CA LEU A 108 5.03 -0.89 4.68
C LEU A 108 4.25 -1.73 5.70
N HIS A 109 2.94 -1.75 5.64
CA HIS A 109 2.12 -2.59 6.50
C HIS A 109 2.21 -4.10 6.17
N LEU A 110 2.83 -4.48 5.05
CA LEU A 110 2.99 -5.87 4.61
C LEU A 110 4.36 -6.47 4.97
N VAL A 111 5.25 -5.68 5.53
CA VAL A 111 6.63 -6.09 5.85
C VAL A 111 6.88 -6.02 7.36
N HIS A 112 7.66 -6.96 7.90
CA HIS A 112 7.92 -7.02 9.34
C HIS A 112 8.73 -5.84 9.87
N ASP A 113 9.83 -5.53 9.20
CA ASP A 113 10.75 -4.45 9.56
C ASP A 113 10.64 -3.34 8.52
N TRP A 114 9.51 -2.62 8.59
CA TRP A 114 9.29 -1.51 7.67
C TRP A 114 10.30 -0.38 7.84
N ALA A 115 10.86 -0.20 9.04
CA ALA A 115 11.88 0.82 9.28
C ALA A 115 13.15 0.56 8.46
N ARG A 116 13.54 -0.71 8.30
CA ARG A 116 14.64 -1.11 7.45
C ARG A 116 14.35 -0.86 5.97
N VAL A 117 13.14 -1.20 5.51
CA VAL A 117 12.71 -0.89 4.12
C VAL A 117 12.79 0.60 3.86
N VAL A 118 12.26 1.43 4.75
CA VAL A 118 12.31 2.90 4.66
C VAL A 118 13.75 3.42 4.61
N GLY A 119 14.64 2.87 5.45
CA GLY A 119 16.07 3.19 5.44
C GLY A 119 16.74 2.87 4.11
N GLU A 120 16.48 1.69 3.53
CA GLU A 120 16.99 1.28 2.22
C GLU A 120 16.47 2.19 1.09
N VAL A 121 15.16 2.51 1.09
CA VAL A 121 14.59 3.45 0.12
C VAL A 121 15.20 4.84 0.28
N GLY A 122 15.42 5.30 1.52
CA GLY A 122 16.14 6.55 1.80
C GLY A 122 17.58 6.52 1.27
N ARG A 123 18.27 5.38 1.40
CA ARG A 123 19.64 5.19 0.89
C ARG A 123 19.72 5.33 -0.63
N VAL A 124 18.82 4.69 -1.35
CA VAL A 124 18.89 4.64 -2.82
C VAL A 124 18.26 5.86 -3.52
N THR A 125 17.55 6.73 -2.78
CA THR A 125 16.81 7.88 -3.33
C THR A 125 17.53 9.20 -3.07
N ARG A 126 17.37 10.17 -4.00
CA ARG A 126 18.04 11.49 -3.94
C ARG A 126 17.14 12.64 -3.49
N LYS A 127 15.87 12.72 -3.97
CA LYS A 127 15.07 13.95 -3.91
C LYS A 127 13.77 13.80 -3.13
N VAL A 128 12.96 12.80 -3.44
CA VAL A 128 11.61 12.65 -2.87
C VAL A 128 11.20 11.19 -2.78
N ILE A 129 10.51 10.85 -1.68
CA ILE A 129 9.90 9.54 -1.46
C ILE A 129 8.42 9.77 -1.17
N VAL A 130 7.53 9.12 -1.90
CA VAL A 130 6.09 9.09 -1.66
C VAL A 130 5.72 7.72 -1.10
N ALA A 131 5.20 7.67 0.13
CA ALA A 131 4.97 6.41 0.82
C ALA A 131 3.52 6.17 1.25
N GLU A 132 2.67 7.18 1.15
CA GLU A 132 1.28 7.05 1.58
C GLU A 132 0.37 7.76 0.58
N VAL A 133 -0.70 7.07 0.20
CA VAL A 133 -1.78 7.60 -0.61
C VAL A 133 -3.06 6.99 -0.07
N GLU A 134 -3.56 7.51 1.05
CA GLU A 134 -4.83 7.04 1.60
C GLU A 134 -5.38 7.87 2.76
N GLY A 135 -6.69 7.69 2.96
CA GLY A 135 -7.37 7.94 4.22
C GLY A 135 -8.85 7.65 4.06
N GLY A 136 -9.38 6.86 4.95
CA GLY A 136 -10.83 6.71 5.17
C GLY A 136 -11.12 7.10 6.62
N VAL A 137 -12.19 7.82 6.85
CA VAL A 137 -12.64 8.19 8.20
C VAL A 137 -13.98 7.51 8.46
N GLY A 138 -14.03 6.64 9.45
CA GLY A 138 -15.25 5.97 9.85
C GLY A 138 -15.09 4.47 10.04
N PHE A 139 -16.23 3.76 10.06
CA PHE A 139 -16.27 2.33 10.28
C PHE A 139 -15.57 1.58 9.14
N SER A 140 -14.70 0.63 9.51
CA SER A 140 -13.99 -0.25 8.59
C SER A 140 -14.26 -1.72 8.95
N PRO A 141 -14.96 -2.49 8.11
CA PRO A 141 -15.11 -3.93 8.29
C PRO A 141 -13.77 -4.65 8.46
N ARG A 142 -12.73 -4.16 7.78
CA ARG A 142 -11.37 -4.69 7.89
C ARG A 142 -10.79 -4.54 9.30
N ALA A 143 -10.95 -3.37 9.93
CA ALA A 143 -10.45 -3.15 11.28
C ALA A 143 -11.17 -4.08 12.27
N ARG A 144 -12.49 -4.17 12.16
CA ARG A 144 -13.30 -5.06 13.00
C ARG A 144 -13.00 -6.53 12.75
N TYR A 145 -12.75 -6.93 11.50
CA TYR A 145 -12.29 -8.28 11.16
C TYR A 145 -11.01 -8.66 11.92
N LEU A 146 -10.03 -7.76 11.96
CA LEU A 146 -8.74 -7.98 12.64
C LEU A 146 -8.91 -8.12 14.16
N GLU A 147 -9.81 -7.32 14.77
CA GLU A 147 -10.16 -7.45 16.19
C GLU A 147 -10.78 -8.82 16.48
N LEU A 148 -11.81 -9.23 15.73
CA LEU A 148 -12.46 -10.53 15.87
C LEU A 148 -11.50 -11.69 15.66
N ARG A 149 -10.61 -11.56 14.70
CA ARG A 149 -9.55 -12.53 14.44
C ARG A 149 -8.63 -12.70 15.66
N LYS A 150 -8.25 -11.60 16.30
CA LYS A 150 -7.46 -11.60 17.55
C LYS A 150 -8.23 -12.21 18.71
N GLU A 151 -9.51 -11.83 18.89
CA GLU A 151 -10.41 -12.40 19.92
C GLU A 151 -10.52 -13.92 19.78
N MET A 152 -10.51 -14.45 18.56
CA MET A 152 -10.59 -15.89 18.28
C MET A 152 -9.24 -16.64 18.34
N GLY A 153 -8.16 -15.99 18.78
CA GLY A 153 -6.84 -16.61 18.95
C GLY A 153 -5.99 -16.69 17.67
N TYR A 154 -6.36 -15.96 16.63
CA TYR A 154 -5.61 -15.90 15.36
C TYR A 154 -5.13 -14.50 15.03
N PRO A 155 -4.36 -13.84 15.90
CA PRO A 155 -3.85 -12.50 15.62
C PRO A 155 -3.08 -12.48 14.31
N LEU A 156 -3.08 -11.35 13.63
CA LEU A 156 -2.33 -11.18 12.40
C LEU A 156 -1.08 -10.35 12.70
N ASP A 157 -0.03 -11.00 13.14
CA ASP A 157 1.23 -10.35 13.55
C ASP A 157 1.99 -9.66 12.40
N ARG A 158 1.49 -9.82 11.16
CA ARG A 158 2.10 -9.27 9.94
C ARG A 158 1.73 -7.84 9.63
N PHE A 159 0.56 -7.40 10.10
CA PHE A 159 0.12 -6.04 9.88
C PHE A 159 0.58 -5.17 11.05
N ASN A 160 1.64 -4.46 10.80
CA ASN A 160 2.09 -3.38 11.65
C ASN A 160 1.43 -2.06 11.19
N ASP A 161 1.71 -1.02 11.91
CA ASP A 161 1.22 0.32 11.60
C ASP A 161 1.95 1.01 10.42
N GLY A 162 2.91 0.34 9.80
CA GLY A 162 3.60 0.65 8.55
C GLY A 162 3.65 2.12 8.17
N GLU A 163 2.77 2.51 7.26
CA GLU A 163 2.66 3.87 6.76
C GLU A 163 2.30 4.87 7.87
N ALA A 164 1.32 4.53 8.72
CA ALA A 164 0.94 5.37 9.86
C ALA A 164 2.07 5.47 10.91
N GLY A 165 2.81 4.39 11.12
CA GLY A 165 4.00 4.36 11.96
C GLY A 165 5.08 5.29 11.43
N LEU A 166 5.35 5.24 10.13
CA LEU A 166 6.29 6.15 9.48
C LEU A 166 5.88 7.61 9.68
N ARG A 167 4.62 7.94 9.45
CA ARG A 167 4.09 9.31 9.59
C ARG A 167 4.22 9.83 11.03
N ARG A 168 4.01 8.98 12.05
CA ARG A 168 4.19 9.34 13.46
C ARG A 168 5.67 9.52 13.84
N MET A 169 6.54 8.64 13.34
CA MET A 169 7.97 8.66 13.68
C MET A 169 8.75 9.74 12.94
N VAL A 170 8.36 10.04 11.72
CA VAL A 170 9.03 11.04 10.87
C VAL A 170 7.96 11.92 10.24
N PRO A 171 7.77 13.15 10.72
CA PRO A 171 6.82 14.08 10.11
C PRO A 171 7.11 14.23 8.61
N PRO A 172 6.10 14.07 7.74
CA PRO A 172 6.29 14.21 6.31
C PRO A 172 6.62 15.66 5.95
N LYS A 173 7.43 15.82 4.91
CA LYS A 173 7.75 17.16 4.35
C LYS A 173 6.67 17.63 3.40
N ILE A 174 5.93 16.72 2.82
CA ILE A 174 4.90 16.96 1.81
C ILE A 174 3.62 16.29 2.26
N VAL A 175 2.53 17.07 2.34
CA VAL A 175 1.16 16.56 2.47
C VAL A 175 0.32 17.32 1.44
N LYS A 176 -0.27 16.62 0.50
CA LYS A 176 -1.12 17.16 -0.54
C LYS A 176 -2.49 16.52 -0.46
N LEU A 177 -3.51 17.29 -0.07
CA LEU A 177 -4.89 16.86 -0.16
C LEU A 177 -5.27 16.72 -1.65
N VAL A 178 -5.72 15.53 -2.01
CA VAL A 178 -6.15 15.15 -3.36
C VAL A 178 -7.66 15.12 -3.45
N GLY A 179 -8.33 14.62 -2.41
CA GLY A 179 -9.78 14.56 -2.34
C GLY A 179 -10.28 14.44 -0.91
N ASP A 180 -11.47 15.00 -0.68
CA ASP A 180 -12.25 14.89 0.55
C ASP A 180 -13.71 14.79 0.13
N TYR A 181 -14.27 13.59 0.18
CA TYR A 181 -15.60 13.30 -0.36
C TYR A 181 -16.33 12.24 0.46
N TRP A 182 -17.65 12.22 0.32
CA TRP A 182 -18.47 11.17 0.89
C TRP A 182 -18.88 10.18 -0.19
N THR A 183 -18.84 8.90 0.15
CA THR A 183 -19.27 7.82 -0.72
C THR A 183 -20.14 6.83 0.04
N ASP A 184 -21.06 6.19 -0.68
CA ASP A 184 -21.82 5.08 -0.16
C ASP A 184 -21.05 3.78 -0.42
N VAL A 185 -20.74 3.06 0.65
CA VAL A 185 -19.93 1.83 0.62
C VAL A 185 -20.83 0.64 0.89
N ASP A 186 -20.81 -0.35 0.01
CA ASP A 186 -21.43 -1.66 0.27
C ASP A 186 -20.57 -2.43 1.27
N VAL A 187 -20.95 -2.37 2.55
CA VAL A 187 -20.25 -3.03 3.66
C VAL A 187 -20.33 -4.55 3.52
N HIS A 188 -21.43 -5.08 2.98
CA HIS A 188 -21.58 -6.52 2.80
C HIS A 188 -20.65 -7.04 1.71
N GLU A 189 -20.45 -6.32 0.61
CA GLU A 189 -19.48 -6.66 -0.42
C GLU A 189 -18.04 -6.67 0.14
N GLU A 190 -17.70 -5.68 0.97
CA GLU A 190 -16.41 -5.65 1.65
C GLU A 190 -16.22 -6.86 2.58
N ILE A 191 -17.24 -7.22 3.38
CA ILE A 191 -17.23 -8.41 4.25
C ILE A 191 -17.10 -9.68 3.42
N ASP A 192 -17.87 -9.83 2.34
CA ASP A 192 -17.84 -10.99 1.44
C ASP A 192 -16.48 -11.16 0.76
N SER A 193 -15.73 -10.06 0.56
CA SER A 193 -14.36 -10.13 0.03
C SER A 193 -13.41 -10.90 0.94
N PHE A 194 -13.64 -10.87 2.27
CA PHE A 194 -12.88 -11.67 3.24
C PHE A 194 -13.22 -13.14 3.15
N ASP A 195 -14.48 -13.49 2.90
CA ASP A 195 -14.91 -14.87 2.69
C ASP A 195 -14.28 -15.48 1.43
N LYS A 196 -14.29 -14.75 0.33
CA LYS A 196 -13.64 -15.13 -0.93
C LYS A 196 -12.10 -15.19 -0.84
N ARG A 197 -11.52 -14.88 0.31
CA ARG A 197 -10.07 -14.85 0.52
C ARG A 197 -9.32 -13.89 -0.42
N ASN A 198 -9.99 -12.87 -0.92
CA ASN A 198 -9.42 -11.84 -1.79
C ASN A 198 -8.61 -10.79 -1.00
N SER A 199 -8.83 -10.71 0.30
CA SER A 199 -8.10 -9.83 1.21
C SER A 199 -7.09 -10.60 2.05
N SER A 200 -5.87 -10.07 2.15
CA SER A 200 -4.79 -10.69 2.94
C SER A 200 -5.11 -10.82 4.44
N VAL A 201 -6.08 -10.06 4.97
CA VAL A 201 -6.52 -10.18 6.37
C VAL A 201 -7.17 -11.54 6.66
N SER A 202 -7.76 -12.19 5.67
CA SER A 202 -8.41 -13.50 5.80
C SER A 202 -7.49 -14.68 5.49
N TRP A 203 -6.21 -14.44 5.18
CA TRP A 203 -5.26 -15.53 4.89
C TRP A 203 -4.69 -16.14 6.18
N GLY A 204 -4.39 -17.45 6.11
CA GLY A 204 -3.71 -18.15 7.19
C GLY A 204 -4.57 -18.42 8.43
N ILE A 205 -5.91 -18.40 8.30
CA ILE A 205 -6.83 -18.88 9.35
C ILE A 205 -7.68 -20.05 8.84
N PRO A 206 -8.15 -20.95 9.72
CA PRO A 206 -9.09 -22.01 9.35
C PRO A 206 -10.38 -21.45 8.74
N ALA A 207 -10.98 -22.18 7.80
CA ALA A 207 -12.22 -21.77 7.16
C ALA A 207 -13.36 -21.56 8.16
N GLU A 208 -13.47 -22.45 9.14
CA GLU A 208 -14.49 -22.35 10.19
C GLU A 208 -14.38 -21.06 11.01
N VAL A 209 -13.15 -20.67 11.37
CA VAL A 209 -12.90 -19.41 12.10
C VAL A 209 -13.26 -18.22 11.23
N ASN A 210 -12.84 -18.25 9.94
CA ASN A 210 -13.21 -17.20 8.98
C ASN A 210 -14.73 -17.04 8.89
N ASN A 211 -15.46 -18.14 8.71
CA ASN A 211 -16.93 -18.14 8.60
C ASN A 211 -17.61 -17.53 9.83
N ARG A 212 -17.13 -17.86 11.04
CA ARG A 212 -17.63 -17.27 12.28
C ARG A 212 -17.39 -15.76 12.35
N ILE A 213 -16.24 -15.29 11.89
CA ILE A 213 -15.94 -13.84 11.82
C ILE A 213 -16.90 -13.17 10.83
N ILE A 214 -17.07 -13.75 9.63
CA ILE A 214 -17.96 -13.22 8.59
C ILE A 214 -19.39 -13.11 9.09
N GLN A 215 -19.92 -14.18 9.69
CA GLN A 215 -21.28 -14.18 10.27
C GLN A 215 -21.45 -13.08 11.32
N ARG A 216 -20.46 -12.92 12.18
CA ARG A 216 -20.50 -11.87 13.21
C ARG A 216 -20.44 -10.48 12.61
N LEU A 217 -19.60 -10.24 11.61
CA LEU A 217 -19.54 -8.96 10.89
C LEU A 217 -20.87 -8.62 10.22
N HIS A 218 -21.52 -9.55 9.55
CA HIS A 218 -22.84 -9.33 8.99
C HIS A 218 -23.89 -9.03 10.07
N SER A 219 -23.86 -9.72 11.20
CA SER A 219 -24.80 -9.46 12.30
C SER A 219 -24.59 -8.11 13.00
N GLU A 220 -23.34 -7.64 13.06
CA GLU A 220 -22.99 -6.32 13.60
C GLU A 220 -23.29 -5.18 12.60
N ASN A 221 -23.49 -5.50 11.31
CA ASN A 221 -23.75 -4.55 10.23
C ASN A 221 -25.00 -4.93 9.43
N PRO A 222 -26.22 -4.71 9.99
CA PRO A 222 -27.46 -5.07 9.32
C PRO A 222 -27.74 -4.25 8.07
N GLU A 223 -27.22 -3.04 8.01
CA GLU A 223 -27.34 -2.17 6.83
C GLU A 223 -26.28 -2.54 5.80
N LYS A 224 -26.75 -2.76 4.56
CA LYS A 224 -25.88 -3.12 3.45
C LYS A 224 -24.97 -1.96 3.05
N THR A 225 -25.47 -0.74 3.14
CA THR A 225 -24.78 0.46 2.66
C THR A 225 -24.57 1.45 3.80
N VAL A 226 -23.35 1.92 3.96
CA VAL A 226 -23.01 2.97 4.92
C VAL A 226 -22.36 4.14 4.20
N ARG A 227 -22.66 5.35 4.64
CA ARG A 227 -22.03 6.56 4.13
C ARG A 227 -20.70 6.80 4.83
N ARG A 228 -19.60 6.82 4.08
CA ARG A 228 -18.24 6.97 4.58
C ARG A 228 -17.55 8.19 3.96
N ARG A 229 -16.83 8.95 4.78
CA ARG A 229 -15.98 10.02 4.29
C ARG A 229 -14.62 9.46 3.90
N GLU A 230 -14.18 9.79 2.70
CA GLU A 230 -12.88 9.42 2.18
C GLU A 230 -12.02 10.68 2.05
N ILE A 231 -10.84 10.64 2.68
CA ILE A 231 -9.83 11.69 2.54
C ILE A 231 -8.65 11.05 1.83
N VAL A 232 -8.28 11.57 0.66
CA VAL A 232 -7.14 11.08 -0.12
C VAL A 232 -6.04 12.12 -0.07
N GLU A 233 -4.91 11.73 0.49
CA GLU A 233 -3.70 12.55 0.55
C GLU A 233 -2.56 11.85 -0.18
N ALA A 234 -1.68 12.61 -0.82
CA ALA A 234 -0.37 12.15 -1.25
C ALA A 234 0.68 12.68 -0.28
N VAL A 235 1.39 11.77 0.38
CA VAL A 235 2.31 12.09 1.48
C VAL A 235 3.73 11.70 1.12
N GLY A 236 4.66 12.64 1.32
CA GLY A 236 6.05 12.46 0.92
C GLY A 236 7.07 12.97 1.93
N TRP A 237 8.28 12.38 1.83
CA TRP A 237 9.43 12.65 2.67
C TRP A 237 10.66 13.05 1.87
N ASP A 238 11.54 13.79 2.50
CA ASP A 238 12.90 13.98 2.03
C ASP A 238 13.70 12.69 2.36
N PRO A 239 14.44 12.10 1.41
CA PRO A 239 15.21 10.89 1.67
C PRO A 239 16.20 11.01 2.82
N THR A 240 16.72 12.21 3.10
CA THR A 240 17.67 12.44 4.20
C THR A 240 17.04 12.22 5.59
N GLN A 241 15.74 12.43 5.72
CA GLN A 241 15.00 12.17 6.97
C GLN A 241 14.94 10.67 7.30
N LEU A 242 15.10 9.81 6.30
CA LEU A 242 14.85 8.37 6.38
C LEU A 242 16.13 7.52 6.44
N ARG A 243 17.27 8.04 5.96
CA ARG A 243 18.55 7.30 5.84
C ARG A 243 19.14 6.78 7.15
N HIS A 244 18.96 7.45 8.26
CA HIS A 244 19.70 7.21 9.49
C HIS A 244 18.98 6.31 10.50
N ARG A 245 17.89 5.66 10.14
CA ARG A 245 17.09 4.90 11.10
C ARG A 245 17.41 3.40 11.19
N ASN A 246 18.36 2.91 10.40
CA ASN A 246 18.86 1.53 10.53
C ASN A 246 19.61 1.24 11.86
N ALA A 247 19.94 2.26 12.66
CA ALA A 247 20.83 2.10 13.82
C ALA A 247 20.13 2.20 15.17
N GLN A 248 18.87 2.58 15.28
CA GLN A 248 18.27 2.90 16.59
C GLN A 248 16.94 2.22 16.94
N THR A 249 16.42 1.33 16.15
CA THR A 249 15.19 0.60 16.53
C THR A 249 15.51 -0.79 17.06
N LYS A 250 16.31 -0.89 18.12
CA LYS A 250 16.08 -1.91 19.15
C LYS A 250 15.02 -1.30 20.07
N ILE A 251 13.78 -1.63 19.82
CA ILE A 251 12.68 -1.34 20.73
C ILE A 251 12.90 -2.23 21.96
N ASN A 252 13.07 -1.57 23.12
CA ASN A 252 12.99 -2.20 24.44
C ASN A 252 11.58 -2.77 24.68
#